data_bd6a93e3edac9a0a40a49a350775fd8e
#
_entry.id   bd6a93e3edac9a0a40a49a350775fd8e
#
_cell.length_a   1.000
_cell.length_b   1.000
_cell.length_c   1.000
_cell.angle_alpha   90.00
_cell.angle_beta   90.00
_cell.angle_gamma   90.00
#
_symmetry.space_group_name_H-M   'P 1'
#
loop_
_entity.id
_entity.type
_entity.pdbx_description
1 polymer ?
#
loop_
_entity_poly.entity_id
_entity_poly.type
_entity_poly.pdbx_seq_one_letter_code
_entity_poly.pdbx_strand_id
1 'polypeptide(L)'
;SIIEEFMLAANETIAERFFWLELPFVYRTHEVPDEEKVEQLENFIGKMGYILKGNATHPKSFQKMLEQAKGKPEELLIHRMTLRSFKQARYTAENGKHFGLAATYYCHFTSPIRRYPDLQIHRIISQYLTGELTDKRISKYNRTLAQVALQCSINERKAEDAERETDKYKIVEYMQDKIGETFDGIISGVTSWGIYVELENTVEG
;
A
#
# COMPACT_ATOMS: atom_id res chain seq x y z
N SER A 1 4.72 -15.35 -4.73
CA SER A 1 6.00 -16.07 -5.01
C SER A 1 6.59 -16.56 -3.70
N ILE A 2 7.32 -17.71 -3.70
CA ILE A 2 7.95 -18.26 -2.47
C ILE A 2 8.91 -17.26 -1.84
N ILE A 3 9.67 -16.52 -2.64
CA ILE A 3 10.59 -15.48 -2.14
C ILE A 3 9.82 -14.37 -1.41
N GLU A 4 8.70 -13.96 -1.94
CA GLU A 4 7.83 -12.96 -1.32
C GLU A 4 7.31 -13.42 0.04
N GLU A 5 6.88 -14.67 0.17
CA GLU A 5 6.44 -15.24 1.44
C GLU A 5 7.56 -15.24 2.50
N PHE A 6 8.81 -15.54 2.10
CA PHE A 6 9.96 -15.42 3.00
C PHE A 6 10.23 -13.96 3.41
N MET A 7 10.06 -13.01 2.49
CA MET A 7 10.21 -11.58 2.82
C MET A 7 9.13 -11.11 3.80
N LEU A 8 7.87 -11.53 3.59
CA LEU A 8 6.76 -11.23 4.50
C LEU A 8 7.01 -11.83 5.88
N ALA A 9 7.38 -13.11 5.96
CA ALA A 9 7.70 -13.78 7.21
C ALA A 9 8.86 -13.08 7.96
N ALA A 10 9.91 -12.66 7.25
CA ALA A 10 11.02 -11.92 7.85
C ALA A 10 10.56 -10.55 8.39
N ASN A 11 9.75 -9.81 7.63
CA ASN A 11 9.22 -8.51 8.04
C ASN A 11 8.34 -8.63 9.30
N GLU A 12 7.46 -9.63 9.37
CA GLU A 12 6.60 -9.88 10.52
C GLU A 12 7.41 -10.33 11.75
N THR A 13 8.31 -11.30 11.59
CA THR A 13 9.13 -11.84 12.69
C THR A 13 9.97 -10.75 13.35
N ILE A 14 10.61 -9.90 12.55
CA ILE A 14 11.44 -8.80 13.07
C ILE A 14 10.57 -7.75 13.77
N ALA A 15 9.42 -7.38 13.20
CA ALA A 15 8.50 -6.42 13.82
C ALA A 15 7.97 -6.94 15.16
N GLU A 16 7.53 -8.19 15.22
CA GLU A 16 7.05 -8.84 16.43
C GLU A 16 8.14 -8.93 17.50
N ARG A 17 9.34 -9.35 17.12
CA ARG A 17 10.47 -9.48 18.06
C ARG A 17 10.80 -8.14 18.74
N PHE A 18 10.89 -7.05 17.97
CA PHE A 18 11.24 -5.73 18.53
C PHE A 18 10.08 -5.09 19.29
N PHE A 19 8.83 -5.42 18.97
CA PHE A 19 7.68 -5.05 19.77
C PHE A 19 7.76 -5.63 21.19
N TRP A 20 8.00 -6.94 21.31
CA TRP A 20 8.08 -7.60 22.61
C TRP A 20 9.36 -7.26 23.41
N LEU A 21 10.39 -6.75 22.74
CA LEU A 21 11.57 -6.19 23.43
C LEU A 21 11.35 -4.77 23.97
N GLU A 22 10.19 -4.15 23.64
CA GLU A 22 9.87 -2.76 24.00
C GLU A 22 10.95 -1.76 23.58
N LEU A 23 11.65 -2.05 22.49
CA LEU A 23 12.69 -1.18 21.94
C LEU A 23 12.13 -0.23 20.88
N PRO A 24 12.72 0.98 20.74
CA PRO A 24 12.34 1.91 19.69
C PRO A 24 12.47 1.26 18.31
N PHE A 25 11.42 1.38 17.51
CA PHE A 25 11.36 0.71 16.22
C PHE A 25 10.57 1.50 15.17
N VAL A 26 10.62 1.06 13.90
CA VAL A 26 9.81 1.64 12.82
C VAL A 26 8.91 0.54 12.25
N TYR A 27 7.61 0.76 12.35
CA TYR A 27 6.59 -0.15 11.84
C TYR A 27 6.02 0.34 10.52
N ARG A 28 5.40 -0.56 9.76
CA ARG A 28 4.56 -0.26 8.61
C ARG A 28 3.11 -0.55 8.99
N THR A 29 2.30 0.47 9.10
CA THR A 29 0.90 0.37 9.52
C THR A 29 -0.04 0.62 8.35
N HIS A 30 -1.14 -0.12 8.32
CA HIS A 30 -2.21 0.07 7.37
C HIS A 30 -3.53 -0.03 8.14
N GLU A 31 -4.17 1.10 8.32
CA GLU A 31 -5.42 1.19 9.08
C GLU A 31 -6.58 0.53 8.32
N VAL A 32 -7.63 0.19 9.05
CA VAL A 32 -8.89 -0.27 8.45
C VAL A 32 -9.49 0.83 7.56
N PRO A 33 -10.22 0.47 6.50
CA PRO A 33 -10.92 1.44 5.66
C PRO A 33 -11.92 2.27 6.46
N ASP A 34 -12.20 3.49 6.00
CA ASP A 34 -13.25 4.32 6.56
C ASP A 34 -14.62 3.76 6.19
N GLU A 35 -15.57 3.76 7.13
CA GLU A 35 -16.92 3.21 6.94
C GLU A 35 -17.63 3.84 5.74
N GLU A 36 -17.53 5.15 5.57
CA GLU A 36 -18.11 5.86 4.43
C GLU A 36 -17.57 5.36 3.07
N LYS A 37 -16.26 5.13 2.98
CA LYS A 37 -15.65 4.60 1.75
C LYS A 37 -16.05 3.15 1.48
N VAL A 38 -16.24 2.37 2.52
CA VAL A 38 -16.74 0.99 2.40
C VAL A 38 -18.18 1.00 1.90
N GLU A 39 -19.04 1.84 2.45
CA GLU A 39 -20.42 2.00 2.00
C GLU A 39 -20.51 2.43 0.53
N GLN A 40 -19.66 3.39 0.13
CA GLN A 40 -19.55 3.81 -1.27
C GLN A 40 -19.14 2.64 -2.19
N LEU A 41 -18.17 1.81 -1.75
CA LEU A 41 -17.76 0.61 -2.47
C LEU A 41 -18.91 -0.40 -2.55
N GLU A 42 -19.59 -0.69 -1.45
CA GLU A 42 -20.72 -1.63 -1.41
C GLU A 42 -21.85 -1.20 -2.34
N ASN A 43 -22.20 0.09 -2.34
CA ASN A 43 -23.19 0.67 -3.25
C ASN A 43 -22.76 0.54 -4.72
N PHE A 44 -21.48 0.71 -5.00
CA PHE A 44 -20.93 0.58 -6.36
C PHE A 44 -20.97 -0.85 -6.85
N ILE A 45 -20.38 -1.80 -6.10
CA ILE A 45 -20.33 -3.22 -6.48
C ILE A 45 -21.72 -3.88 -6.48
N GLY A 46 -22.62 -3.42 -5.59
CA GLY A 46 -24.01 -3.88 -5.52
C GLY A 46 -24.77 -3.69 -6.83
N LYS A 47 -24.51 -2.58 -7.55
CA LYS A 47 -25.09 -2.33 -8.88
C LYS A 47 -24.64 -3.35 -9.94
N MET A 48 -23.51 -4.00 -9.72
CA MET A 48 -22.97 -5.05 -10.59
C MET A 48 -23.30 -6.46 -10.08
N GLY A 49 -24.09 -6.57 -9.01
CA GLY A 49 -24.51 -7.86 -8.46
C GLY A 49 -23.52 -8.51 -7.47
N TYR A 50 -22.51 -7.75 -7.01
CA TYR A 50 -21.54 -8.22 -6.01
C TYR A 50 -21.95 -7.76 -4.61
N ILE A 51 -21.60 -8.55 -3.60
CA ILE A 51 -21.89 -8.26 -2.20
C ILE A 51 -20.62 -8.44 -1.37
N LEU A 52 -20.28 -7.43 -0.58
CA LEU A 52 -19.27 -7.54 0.46
C LEU A 52 -19.88 -8.26 1.67
N LYS A 53 -19.69 -9.58 1.76
CA LYS A 53 -20.24 -10.39 2.85
C LYS A 53 -19.31 -10.36 4.07
N GLY A 54 -19.85 -9.99 5.22
CA GLY A 54 -19.16 -10.04 6.51
C GLY A 54 -18.74 -8.66 7.00
N ASN A 55 -17.76 -8.64 7.91
CA ASN A 55 -17.30 -7.40 8.51
C ASN A 55 -16.26 -6.69 7.60
N ALA A 56 -16.55 -5.45 7.21
CA ALA A 56 -15.66 -4.61 6.43
C ALA A 56 -14.34 -4.24 7.15
N THR A 57 -14.24 -4.50 8.44
CA THR A 57 -12.99 -4.38 9.20
C THR A 57 -12.07 -5.60 9.06
N HIS A 58 -12.49 -6.64 8.30
CA HIS A 58 -11.71 -7.85 8.13
C HIS A 58 -11.28 -8.06 6.67
N PRO A 59 -9.98 -8.16 6.37
CA PRO A 59 -9.47 -8.29 5.00
C PRO A 59 -10.06 -9.44 4.19
N LYS A 60 -10.39 -10.57 4.83
CA LYS A 60 -11.03 -11.75 4.18
C LYS A 60 -12.37 -11.44 3.51
N SER A 61 -13.10 -10.41 3.98
CA SER A 61 -14.36 -10.01 3.36
C SER A 61 -14.11 -9.45 1.96
N PHE A 62 -13.10 -8.61 1.82
CA PHE A 62 -12.67 -8.06 0.52
C PHE A 62 -12.09 -9.14 -0.38
N GLN A 63 -11.24 -10.03 0.15
CA GLN A 63 -10.67 -11.14 -0.61
C GLN A 63 -11.76 -12.00 -1.25
N LYS A 64 -12.77 -12.41 -0.47
CA LYS A 64 -13.89 -13.22 -0.99
C LYS A 64 -14.70 -12.50 -2.06
N MET A 65 -14.86 -11.20 -1.94
CA MET A 65 -15.55 -10.37 -2.93
C MET A 65 -14.73 -10.29 -4.22
N LEU A 66 -13.42 -10.04 -4.13
CA LEU A 66 -12.51 -10.00 -5.27
C LEU A 66 -12.43 -11.36 -5.99
N GLU A 67 -12.43 -12.47 -5.27
CA GLU A 67 -12.48 -13.82 -5.83
C GLU A 67 -13.74 -14.08 -6.69
N GLN A 68 -14.89 -13.46 -6.34
CA GLN A 68 -16.12 -13.57 -7.15
C GLN A 68 -16.02 -12.81 -8.47
N ALA A 69 -15.20 -11.76 -8.55
CA ALA A 69 -14.99 -10.95 -9.75
C ALA A 69 -13.91 -11.53 -10.68
N LYS A 70 -13.12 -12.48 -10.19
CA LYS A 70 -11.99 -13.05 -10.91
C LYS A 70 -12.40 -13.66 -12.26
N GLY A 71 -11.69 -13.28 -13.32
CA GLY A 71 -11.93 -13.74 -14.69
C GLY A 71 -13.12 -13.09 -15.38
N LYS A 72 -13.76 -12.09 -14.79
CA LYS A 72 -14.88 -11.36 -15.39
C LYS A 72 -14.43 -10.00 -15.94
N PRO A 73 -15.17 -9.42 -16.92
CA PRO A 73 -14.80 -8.15 -17.53
C PRO A 73 -14.62 -6.99 -16.54
N GLU A 74 -15.40 -6.99 -15.46
CA GLU A 74 -15.40 -5.97 -14.42
C GLU A 74 -14.33 -6.18 -13.32
N GLU A 75 -13.53 -7.25 -13.38
CA GLU A 75 -12.51 -7.58 -12.37
C GLU A 75 -11.59 -6.40 -12.07
N LEU A 76 -11.00 -5.80 -13.11
CA LEU A 76 -10.05 -4.70 -12.97
C LEU A 76 -10.70 -3.48 -12.31
N LEU A 77 -11.92 -3.15 -12.69
CA LEU A 77 -12.67 -2.04 -12.15
C LEU A 77 -12.99 -2.25 -10.65
N ILE A 78 -13.44 -3.45 -10.28
CA ILE A 78 -13.74 -3.80 -8.89
C ILE A 78 -12.46 -3.77 -8.03
N HIS A 79 -11.33 -4.28 -8.55
CA HIS A 79 -10.03 -4.19 -7.87
C HIS A 79 -9.62 -2.72 -7.63
N ARG A 80 -9.72 -1.87 -8.66
CA ARG A 80 -9.38 -0.44 -8.59
C ARG A 80 -10.24 0.30 -7.55
N MET A 81 -11.56 0.06 -7.56
CA MET A 81 -12.48 0.67 -6.59
C MET A 81 -12.23 0.18 -5.16
N THR A 82 -11.93 -1.09 -4.99
CA THR A 82 -11.55 -1.66 -3.69
C THR A 82 -10.28 -1.00 -3.14
N LEU A 83 -9.24 -0.86 -3.95
CA LEU A 83 -8.00 -0.18 -3.55
C LEU A 83 -8.24 1.28 -3.17
N ARG A 84 -9.10 2.00 -3.91
CA ARG A 84 -9.48 3.39 -3.59
C ARG A 84 -10.24 3.52 -2.27
N SER A 85 -10.92 2.48 -1.82
CA SER A 85 -11.61 2.48 -0.52
C SER A 85 -10.65 2.30 0.66
N PHE A 86 -9.46 1.77 0.43
CA PHE A 86 -8.47 1.53 1.48
C PHE A 86 -7.71 2.80 1.85
N LYS A 87 -7.28 2.87 3.11
CA LYS A 87 -6.30 3.87 3.55
C LYS A 87 -4.93 3.54 2.99
N GLN A 88 -4.11 4.55 2.89
CA GLN A 88 -2.73 4.36 2.49
C GLN A 88 -1.89 3.87 3.68
N ALA A 89 -1.05 2.87 3.47
CA ALA A 89 -0.12 2.42 4.48
C ALA A 89 0.96 3.49 4.75
N ARG A 90 1.46 3.57 5.99
CA ARG A 90 2.44 4.58 6.41
C ARG A 90 3.46 3.98 7.37
N TYR A 91 4.58 4.66 7.55
CA TYR A 91 5.55 4.33 8.59
C TYR A 91 5.18 5.02 9.89
N THR A 92 5.34 4.33 11.02
CA THR A 92 5.06 4.81 12.36
C THR A 92 6.13 4.34 13.35
N ALA A 93 6.34 5.09 14.44
CA ALA A 93 7.19 4.62 15.55
C ALA A 93 6.44 3.70 16.52
N GLU A 94 5.13 3.71 16.47
CA GLU A 94 4.27 2.85 17.28
C GLU A 94 3.67 1.75 16.42
N ASN A 95 3.51 0.55 17.03
CA ASN A 95 2.90 -0.56 16.31
C ASN A 95 1.41 -0.29 16.03
N GLY A 96 1.03 -0.44 14.77
CA GLY A 96 -0.35 -0.50 14.32
C GLY A 96 -0.51 -1.73 13.41
N LYS A 97 -1.69 -2.33 13.39
CA LYS A 97 -1.95 -3.48 12.52
C LYS A 97 -1.78 -3.12 11.05
N HIS A 98 -1.44 -4.09 10.23
CA HIS A 98 -1.42 -3.93 8.78
C HIS A 98 -2.66 -4.60 8.16
N PHE A 99 -3.72 -3.82 7.93
CA PHE A 99 -5.01 -4.33 7.45
C PHE A 99 -4.87 -5.16 6.16
N GLY A 100 -4.23 -4.64 5.12
CA GLY A 100 -4.14 -5.32 3.82
C GLY A 100 -3.40 -6.67 3.85
N LEU A 101 -2.49 -6.87 4.82
CA LEU A 101 -1.76 -8.13 5.03
C LEU A 101 -2.36 -8.98 6.16
N ALA A 102 -3.38 -8.47 6.87
CA ALA A 102 -3.92 -9.08 8.08
C ALA A 102 -2.85 -9.35 9.17
N ALA A 103 -1.75 -8.57 9.17
CA ALA A 103 -0.64 -8.73 10.10
C ALA A 103 -0.82 -7.88 11.36
N THR A 104 -0.54 -8.45 12.52
CA THR A 104 -0.58 -7.75 13.82
C THR A 104 0.68 -6.90 14.02
N TYR A 105 1.82 -7.40 13.58
CA TYR A 105 3.12 -6.73 13.62
C TYR A 105 3.69 -6.74 12.21
N TYR A 106 4.07 -5.58 11.70
CA TYR A 106 4.66 -5.51 10.38
C TYR A 106 5.65 -4.35 10.27
N CYS A 107 6.75 -4.60 9.59
CA CYS A 107 7.73 -3.60 9.23
C CYS A 107 8.26 -3.86 7.81
N HIS A 108 8.97 -2.92 7.28
CA HIS A 108 9.79 -3.12 6.10
C HIS A 108 11.25 -3.34 6.51
N PHE A 109 11.76 -4.55 6.35
CA PHE A 109 13.10 -4.96 6.76
C PHE A 109 13.97 -5.44 5.60
N THR A 110 13.35 -6.02 4.57
CA THR A 110 14.05 -6.81 3.55
C THR A 110 14.70 -6.01 2.42
N SER A 111 14.58 -4.68 2.40
CA SER A 111 15.10 -3.84 1.29
C SER A 111 15.86 -2.59 1.76
N PRO A 112 16.94 -2.71 2.56
CA PRO A 112 17.63 -1.56 3.14
C PRO A 112 18.40 -0.69 2.13
N ILE A 113 18.64 -1.19 0.91
CA ILE A 113 19.35 -0.43 -0.14
C ILE A 113 18.46 0.69 -0.69
N ARG A 114 17.15 0.44 -0.84
CA ARG A 114 16.21 1.37 -1.48
C ARG A 114 15.18 1.99 -0.53
N ARG A 115 15.05 1.50 0.70
CA ARG A 115 14.11 2.04 1.69
C ARG A 115 14.83 2.43 2.96
N TYR A 116 14.77 3.70 3.31
CA TYR A 116 15.41 4.21 4.53
C TYR A 116 14.85 3.60 5.84
N PRO A 117 13.55 3.32 6.00
CA PRO A 117 13.03 2.62 7.18
C PRO A 117 13.70 1.28 7.42
N ASP A 118 13.90 0.48 6.37
CA ASP A 118 14.63 -0.80 6.46
C ASP A 118 16.06 -0.59 6.97
N LEU A 119 16.79 0.37 6.39
CA LEU A 119 18.14 0.71 6.84
C LEU A 119 18.17 1.16 8.30
N GLN A 120 17.18 1.95 8.71
CA GLN A 120 17.07 2.39 10.10
C GLN A 120 16.85 1.20 11.06
N ILE A 121 16.00 0.25 10.67
CA ILE A 121 15.77 -1.00 11.39
C ILE A 121 17.06 -1.81 11.50
N HIS A 122 17.80 -2.00 10.40
CA HIS A 122 19.09 -2.70 10.41
C HIS A 122 20.10 -2.04 11.37
N ARG A 123 20.14 -0.72 11.44
CA ARG A 123 21.00 0.01 12.39
C ARG A 123 20.61 -0.25 13.85
N ILE A 124 19.31 -0.26 14.17
CA ILE A 124 18.82 -0.56 15.51
C ILE A 124 19.16 -2.01 15.88
N ILE A 125 18.92 -2.96 14.97
CA ILE A 125 19.25 -4.37 15.17
C ILE A 125 20.76 -4.58 15.42
N SER A 126 21.61 -3.97 14.58
CA SER A 126 23.06 -4.04 14.73
C SER A 126 23.51 -3.54 16.11
N GLN A 127 23.01 -2.38 16.53
CA GLN A 127 23.34 -1.81 17.85
C GLN A 127 22.83 -2.69 19.01
N TYR A 128 21.68 -3.32 18.86
CA TYR A 128 21.15 -4.27 19.84
C TYR A 128 22.05 -5.50 19.95
N LEU A 129 22.44 -6.10 18.82
CA LEU A 129 23.26 -7.32 18.78
C LEU A 129 24.70 -7.07 19.27
N THR A 130 25.26 -5.89 19.06
CA THR A 130 26.61 -5.52 19.54
C THR A 130 26.62 -4.95 20.95
N GLY A 131 25.48 -4.87 21.64
CA GLY A 131 25.38 -4.28 22.98
C GLY A 131 25.55 -2.75 22.99
N GLU A 132 25.51 -2.10 21.83
CA GLU A 132 25.68 -0.65 21.70
C GLU A 132 24.38 0.13 21.84
N LEU A 133 23.22 -0.53 21.93
CA LEU A 133 21.92 0.11 22.12
C LEU A 133 21.72 0.52 23.58
N THR A 134 22.47 1.53 24.00
CA THR A 134 22.45 2.07 25.36
C THR A 134 21.18 2.89 25.64
N ASP A 135 20.84 3.13 26.92
CA ASP A 135 19.68 3.98 27.31
C ASP A 135 19.72 5.36 26.68
N LYS A 136 20.89 5.93 26.49
CA LYS A 136 21.07 7.21 25.79
C LYS A 136 20.65 7.11 24.32
N ARG A 137 20.99 6.02 23.62
CA ARG A 137 20.56 5.77 22.24
C ARG A 137 19.07 5.48 22.15
N ILE A 138 18.53 4.67 23.07
CA ILE A 138 17.09 4.39 23.19
C ILE A 138 16.33 5.71 23.36
N SER A 139 16.71 6.56 24.31
CA SER A 139 16.10 7.87 24.52
C SER A 139 16.19 8.79 23.30
N LYS A 140 17.27 8.71 22.53
CA LYS A 140 17.41 9.44 21.26
C LYS A 140 16.41 8.93 20.23
N TYR A 141 16.33 7.61 20.03
CA TYR A 141 15.40 7.00 19.07
C TYR A 141 13.94 7.31 19.41
N ASN A 142 13.54 7.18 20.68
CA ASN A 142 12.18 7.52 21.14
C ASN A 142 11.76 8.95 20.78
N ARG A 143 12.72 9.89 20.77
CA ARG A 143 12.44 11.29 20.38
C ARG A 143 12.43 11.53 18.86
N THR A 144 13.13 10.74 18.09
CA THR A 144 13.39 11.04 16.67
C THR A 144 12.65 10.13 15.69
N LEU A 145 12.34 8.87 16.07
CA LEU A 145 11.79 7.90 15.12
C LEU A 145 10.41 8.28 14.59
N ALA A 146 9.56 8.93 15.39
CA ALA A 146 8.25 9.39 14.92
C ALA A 146 8.39 10.39 13.74
N GLN A 147 9.33 11.34 13.86
CA GLN A 147 9.61 12.30 12.79
C GLN A 147 10.27 11.62 11.57
N VAL A 148 11.17 10.68 11.79
CA VAL A 148 11.80 9.89 10.72
C VAL A 148 10.74 9.08 9.96
N ALA A 149 9.84 8.39 10.65
CA ALA A 149 8.77 7.61 10.06
C ALA A 149 7.81 8.49 9.23
N LEU A 150 7.43 9.66 9.77
CA LEU A 150 6.61 10.62 9.05
C LEU A 150 7.31 11.11 7.77
N GLN A 151 8.59 11.49 7.86
CA GLN A 151 9.35 11.97 6.70
C GLN A 151 9.51 10.88 5.63
N CYS A 152 9.72 9.61 6.04
CA CYS A 152 9.76 8.48 5.13
C CYS A 152 8.44 8.28 4.39
N SER A 153 7.30 8.41 5.08
CA SER A 153 5.98 8.31 4.46
C SER A 153 5.69 9.45 3.48
N ILE A 154 6.16 10.67 3.78
CA ILE A 154 6.05 11.82 2.89
C ILE A 154 6.92 11.62 1.63
N ASN A 155 8.15 11.17 1.83
CA ASN A 155 9.08 10.96 0.70
C ASN A 155 8.63 9.78 -0.20
N GLU A 156 8.06 8.73 0.38
CA GLU A 156 7.47 7.62 -0.38
C GLU A 156 6.37 8.14 -1.31
N ARG A 157 5.42 8.94 -0.81
CA ARG A 157 4.37 9.54 -1.65
C ARG A 157 4.92 10.43 -2.75
N LYS A 158 5.91 11.26 -2.43
CA LYS A 158 6.56 12.09 -3.46
C LYS A 158 7.23 11.26 -4.56
N ALA A 159 7.83 10.12 -4.20
CA ALA A 159 8.44 9.21 -5.17
C ALA A 159 7.37 8.55 -6.04
N GLU A 160 6.27 8.07 -5.45
CA GLU A 160 5.11 7.51 -6.17
C GLU A 160 4.46 8.54 -7.11
N ASP A 161 4.33 9.80 -6.66
CA ASP A 161 3.80 10.88 -7.50
C ASP A 161 4.73 11.17 -8.68
N ALA A 162 6.05 11.23 -8.45
CA ALA A 162 7.04 11.45 -9.51
C ALA A 162 7.08 10.30 -10.53
N GLU A 163 6.97 9.05 -10.07
CA GLU A 163 6.87 7.86 -10.92
C GLU A 163 5.61 7.95 -11.81
N ARG A 164 4.45 8.21 -11.21
CA ARG A 164 3.18 8.34 -11.93
C ARG A 164 3.19 9.49 -12.95
N GLU A 165 3.78 10.63 -12.61
CA GLU A 165 3.92 11.75 -13.53
C GLU A 165 4.85 11.40 -14.70
N THR A 166 5.92 10.65 -14.43
CA THR A 166 6.85 10.18 -15.47
C THR A 166 6.17 9.19 -16.41
N ASP A 167 5.39 8.26 -15.87
CA ASP A 167 4.62 7.30 -16.68
C ASP A 167 3.61 8.01 -17.56
N LYS A 168 2.86 8.99 -17.02
CA LYS A 168 1.95 9.82 -17.82
C LYS A 168 2.68 10.55 -18.95
N TYR A 169 3.82 11.14 -18.65
CA TYR A 169 4.61 11.82 -19.67
C TYR A 169 5.01 10.85 -20.80
N LYS A 170 5.45 9.65 -20.45
CA LYS A 170 5.83 8.62 -21.42
C LYS A 170 4.65 8.08 -22.23
N ILE A 171 3.49 7.96 -21.60
CA ILE A 171 2.25 7.60 -22.27
C ILE A 171 1.89 8.67 -23.33
N VAL A 172 1.95 9.94 -22.96
CA VAL A 172 1.67 11.04 -23.90
C VAL A 172 2.67 11.03 -25.06
N GLU A 173 3.97 10.87 -24.78
CA GLU A 173 5.01 10.77 -25.80
C GLU A 173 4.73 9.59 -26.76
N TYR A 174 4.38 8.44 -26.24
CA TYR A 174 4.03 7.26 -27.05
C TYR A 174 2.81 7.47 -27.93
N MET A 175 1.83 8.24 -27.47
CA MET A 175 0.58 8.50 -28.21
C MET A 175 0.71 9.59 -29.26
N GLN A 176 1.79 10.41 -29.26
CA GLN A 176 1.95 11.51 -30.23
C GLN A 176 1.94 11.03 -31.67
N ASP A 177 2.59 9.92 -31.96
CA ASP A 177 2.67 9.36 -33.31
C ASP A 177 1.39 8.62 -33.74
N LYS A 178 0.39 8.51 -32.85
CA LYS A 178 -0.86 7.77 -33.05
C LYS A 178 -2.07 8.68 -33.17
N ILE A 179 -1.84 9.98 -33.33
CA ILE A 179 -2.91 10.96 -33.50
C ILE A 179 -3.68 10.67 -34.80
N GLY A 180 -5.00 10.48 -34.70
CA GLY A 180 -5.89 10.16 -35.83
C GLY A 180 -6.14 8.66 -36.00
N GLU A 181 -5.49 7.79 -35.23
CA GLU A 181 -5.81 6.36 -35.17
C GLU A 181 -7.08 6.12 -34.35
N THR A 182 -7.75 5.00 -34.60
CA THR A 182 -8.93 4.55 -33.86
C THR A 182 -8.55 3.34 -33.01
N PHE A 183 -8.98 3.34 -31.74
CA PHE A 183 -8.69 2.27 -30.80
C PHE A 183 -9.97 1.76 -30.16
N ASP A 184 -10.00 0.48 -29.85
CA ASP A 184 -10.99 -0.07 -28.91
C ASP A 184 -10.59 0.25 -27.48
N GLY A 185 -11.59 0.58 -26.65
CA GLY A 185 -11.33 0.96 -25.27
C GLY A 185 -12.49 0.63 -24.33
N ILE A 186 -12.19 0.58 -23.03
CA ILE A 186 -13.16 0.31 -21.97
C ILE A 186 -13.33 1.59 -21.14
N ILE A 187 -14.58 1.96 -20.84
CA ILE A 187 -14.84 3.09 -19.94
C ILE A 187 -14.32 2.75 -18.54
N SER A 188 -13.29 3.46 -18.09
CA SER A 188 -12.64 3.30 -16.80
C SER A 188 -13.18 4.27 -15.74
N GLY A 189 -13.81 5.37 -16.16
CA GLY A 189 -14.38 6.36 -15.26
C GLY A 189 -15.41 7.25 -15.92
N VAL A 190 -16.37 7.73 -15.12
CA VAL A 190 -17.41 8.69 -15.54
C VAL A 190 -17.43 9.84 -14.53
N THR A 191 -17.33 11.06 -15.03
CA THR A 191 -17.38 12.28 -14.23
C THR A 191 -18.50 13.20 -14.74
N SER A 192 -18.78 14.29 -14.04
CA SER A 192 -19.78 15.29 -14.47
C SER A 192 -19.36 16.05 -15.74
N TRP A 193 -18.10 15.99 -16.15
CA TRP A 193 -17.52 16.73 -17.27
C TRP A 193 -16.96 15.83 -18.38
N GLY A 194 -17.01 14.48 -18.24
CA GLY A 194 -16.56 13.57 -19.29
C GLY A 194 -16.44 12.13 -18.84
N ILE A 195 -15.98 11.30 -19.75
CA ILE A 195 -15.68 9.89 -19.55
C ILE A 195 -14.18 9.65 -19.73
N TYR A 196 -13.63 8.75 -18.95
CA TYR A 196 -12.28 8.21 -19.14
C TYR A 196 -12.38 6.88 -19.85
N VAL A 197 -11.52 6.68 -20.83
CA VAL A 197 -11.46 5.44 -21.63
C VAL A 197 -10.05 4.86 -21.50
N GLU A 198 -9.97 3.63 -21.08
CA GLU A 198 -8.73 2.87 -21.02
C GLU A 198 -8.61 2.00 -22.28
N LEU A 199 -7.51 2.14 -23.00
CA LEU A 199 -7.20 1.37 -24.19
C LEU A 199 -6.60 0.01 -23.81
N GLU A 200 -6.60 -0.96 -24.71
CA GLU A 200 -6.00 -2.29 -24.48
C GLU A 200 -4.52 -2.25 -24.08
N ASN A 201 -3.80 -1.22 -24.50
CA ASN A 201 -2.38 -0.99 -24.15
C ASN A 201 -2.19 -0.25 -22.81
N THR A 202 -3.23 -0.19 -21.95
CA THR A 202 -3.23 0.49 -20.64
C THR A 202 -3.08 2.02 -20.67
N VAL A 203 -3.25 2.64 -21.83
CA VAL A 203 -3.35 4.11 -21.95
C VAL A 203 -4.76 4.55 -21.56
N GLU A 204 -4.87 5.46 -20.59
CA GLU A 204 -6.14 6.06 -20.14
C GLU A 204 -6.18 7.54 -20.52
N GLY A 205 -7.25 7.98 -21.16
CA GLY A 205 -7.49 9.36 -21.57
C GLY A 205 -8.91 9.85 -21.34
#